data_76abd49c6de05207fd2d3e7da20fcc0a
#
_entry.id   76abd49c6de05207fd2d3e7da20fcc0a
#
_cell.length_a   1.000
_cell.length_b   1.000
_cell.length_c   1.000
_cell.angle_alpha   90.00
_cell.angle_beta   90.00
_cell.angle_gamma   90.00
#
_symmetry.space_group_name_H-M   'P 1'
#
loop_
_entity.id
_entity.type
_entity.pdbx_description
1 polymer ?
#
loop_
_entity_poly.entity_id
_entity_poly.type
_entity_poly.pdbx_seq_one_letter_code
_entity_poly.pdbx_strand_id
1 'polypeptide(L)'
;LPGRKLLLRGNHDYWWSSLSQLRACLPENMYAVQNDAFDAGDCVFCGTRGWTIPLGQNAAAQDEKLYRREALRLEMSLKDAARIANGRPIFAMMHYPPLLPETARQGTEFTRLLSEYGVKRCVYGHLHGQSVQRGFSGSYRGVRYDLVSCDALGFALKDVSLEAAEG
;
A
#
# COMPACT_ATOMS: atom_id res chain seq x y z
N LEU A 1 -8.16 20.35 -1.42
CA LEU A 1 -8.71 19.63 -0.28
C LEU A 1 -7.96 20.05 0.98
N PRO A 2 -8.65 20.29 2.11
CA PRO A 2 -8.01 20.55 3.40
C PRO A 2 -7.28 19.30 3.92
N GLY A 3 -6.49 19.47 5.00
CA GLY A 3 -5.77 18.38 5.67
C GLY A 3 -4.44 17.99 5.03
N ARG A 4 -3.73 17.06 5.68
CA ARG A 4 -2.46 16.50 5.20
C ARG A 4 -2.70 15.51 4.05
N LYS A 5 -1.80 15.48 3.07
CA LYS A 5 -1.84 14.56 1.93
C LYS A 5 -0.62 13.67 1.96
N LEU A 6 -0.85 12.36 1.88
CA LEU A 6 0.21 11.38 1.72
C LEU A 6 0.24 10.92 0.27
N LEU A 7 1.41 10.97 -0.33
CA LEU A 7 1.66 10.54 -1.71
C LEU A 7 2.43 9.23 -1.68
N LEU A 8 2.04 8.32 -2.55
CA LEU A 8 2.76 7.09 -2.82
C LEU A 8 3.03 6.98 -4.32
N ARG A 9 4.25 6.56 -4.68
CA ARG A 9 4.65 6.38 -6.08
C ARG A 9 3.87 5.26 -6.76
N GLY A 10 3.29 5.55 -7.93
CA GLY A 10 2.75 4.57 -8.86
C GLY A 10 3.75 4.12 -9.93
N ASN A 11 3.30 3.28 -10.86
CA ASN A 11 4.14 2.77 -11.94
C ASN A 11 4.34 3.77 -13.08
N HIS A 12 3.48 4.77 -13.20
CA HIS A 12 3.56 5.85 -14.21
C HIS A 12 4.20 7.14 -13.70
N ASP A 13 4.61 7.19 -12.42
CA ASP A 13 5.21 8.38 -11.82
C ASP A 13 6.72 8.47 -12.16
N TYR A 14 7.04 8.63 -13.43
CA TYR A 14 8.43 8.75 -13.94
C TYR A 14 9.13 10.02 -13.46
N TRP A 15 8.37 11.06 -13.14
CA TRP A 15 8.86 12.33 -12.58
C TRP A 15 9.40 12.20 -11.15
N TRP A 16 9.08 11.13 -10.47
CA TRP A 16 9.55 10.82 -9.10
C TRP A 16 10.98 10.26 -9.16
N SER A 17 11.97 11.13 -9.36
CA SER A 17 13.37 10.72 -9.53
C SER A 17 14.09 10.47 -8.20
N SER A 18 14.00 11.42 -7.26
CA SER A 18 14.62 11.37 -5.94
C SER A 18 13.62 11.75 -4.87
N LEU A 19 13.51 10.92 -3.83
CA LEU A 19 12.60 11.18 -2.71
C LEU A 19 12.95 12.49 -1.97
N SER A 20 14.23 12.77 -1.78
CA SER A 20 14.69 13.99 -1.12
C SER A 20 14.36 15.24 -1.93
N GLN A 21 14.59 15.22 -3.24
CA GLN A 21 14.23 16.33 -4.13
C GLN A 21 12.71 16.53 -4.18
N LEU A 22 11.95 15.45 -4.27
CA LEU A 22 10.50 15.53 -4.23
C LEU A 22 10.00 16.18 -2.94
N ARG A 23 10.46 15.69 -1.79
CA ARG A 23 10.06 16.24 -0.48
C ARG A 23 10.43 17.72 -0.32
N ALA A 24 11.54 18.14 -0.90
CA ALA A 24 11.93 19.56 -0.89
C ALA A 24 11.00 20.47 -1.72
N CYS A 25 10.28 19.91 -2.68
CA CYS A 25 9.34 20.64 -3.54
C CYS A 25 7.88 20.56 -3.07
N LEU A 26 7.57 19.66 -2.13
CA LEU A 26 6.19 19.50 -1.65
C LEU A 26 5.80 20.62 -0.68
N PRO A 27 4.55 21.12 -0.74
CA PRO A 27 3.99 21.98 0.29
C PRO A 27 4.03 21.31 1.67
N GLU A 28 4.05 22.09 2.75
CA GLU A 28 4.12 21.61 4.14
C GLU A 28 3.04 20.59 4.52
N ASN A 29 1.88 20.68 3.89
CA ASN A 29 0.77 19.74 4.13
C ASN A 29 0.78 18.50 3.24
N MET A 30 1.86 18.26 2.50
CA MET A 30 2.03 17.08 1.63
C MET A 30 3.30 16.31 2.00
N TYR A 31 3.21 15.00 2.03
CA TYR A 31 4.33 14.13 2.35
C TYR A 31 4.37 12.91 1.41
N ALA A 32 5.54 12.57 0.92
CA ALA A 32 5.76 11.40 0.09
C ALA A 32 6.27 10.23 0.94
N VAL A 33 5.52 9.14 0.98
CA VAL A 33 5.90 7.88 1.64
C VAL A 33 6.60 6.99 0.63
N GLN A 34 7.81 6.53 0.97
CA GLN A 34 8.54 5.56 0.15
C GLN A 34 9.56 4.82 1.02
N ASN A 35 9.29 3.56 1.32
CA ASN A 35 10.16 2.69 2.14
C ASN A 35 10.37 3.19 3.59
N ASP A 36 9.61 4.13 4.05
CA ASP A 36 9.59 4.71 5.38
C ASP A 36 8.17 4.86 5.91
N ALA A 37 7.96 5.50 7.04
CA ALA A 37 6.66 5.70 7.63
C ALA A 37 6.39 7.17 7.94
N PHE A 38 5.13 7.52 8.06
CA PHE A 38 4.64 8.86 8.38
C PHE A 38 3.79 8.82 9.66
N ASP A 39 4.15 9.63 10.64
CA ASP A 39 3.38 9.80 11.86
C ASP A 39 2.22 10.79 11.64
N ALA A 40 0.98 10.29 11.70
CA ALA A 40 -0.21 11.12 11.55
C ALA A 40 -0.76 11.64 12.89
N GLY A 41 -0.18 11.24 14.02
CA GLY A 41 -0.56 11.60 15.38
C GLY A 41 -1.31 10.47 16.08
N ASP A 42 -2.45 10.08 15.60
CA ASP A 42 -3.31 9.01 16.13
C ASP A 42 -3.04 7.64 15.47
N CYS A 43 -2.40 7.64 14.32
CA CYS A 43 -2.03 6.44 13.57
C CYS A 43 -0.72 6.65 12.80
N VAL A 44 -0.17 5.59 12.23
CA VAL A 44 1.03 5.61 11.41
C VAL A 44 0.73 5.04 10.03
N PHE A 45 1.18 5.75 8.99
CA PHE A 45 1.10 5.30 7.61
C PHE A 45 2.46 4.81 7.11
N CYS A 46 2.46 3.69 6.41
CA CYS A 46 3.64 3.14 5.75
C CYS A 46 3.29 2.64 4.36
N GLY A 47 4.26 2.22 3.57
CA GLY A 47 3.95 1.62 2.29
C GLY A 47 5.09 1.59 1.29
N THR A 48 4.80 0.96 0.17
CA THR A 48 5.68 0.86 -0.99
C THR A 48 4.85 0.77 -2.26
N ARG A 49 5.49 1.02 -3.40
CA ARG A 49 4.82 0.84 -4.69
C ARG A 49 4.29 -0.60 -4.85
N GLY A 50 5.03 -1.59 -4.39
CA GLY A 50 4.75 -2.99 -4.69
C GLY A 50 5.13 -3.36 -6.11
N TRP A 51 4.76 -4.56 -6.53
CA TRP A 51 4.96 -5.09 -7.88
C TRP A 51 3.92 -6.16 -8.20
N THR A 52 3.80 -6.49 -9.50
CA THR A 52 2.97 -7.61 -9.96
C THR A 52 3.34 -8.90 -9.22
N ILE A 53 2.33 -9.60 -8.72
CA ILE A 53 2.51 -10.88 -8.06
C ILE A 53 2.90 -11.92 -9.12
N PRO A 54 4.06 -12.60 -9.01
CA PRO A 54 4.45 -13.62 -9.96
C PRO A 54 3.56 -14.85 -9.81
N LEU A 55 2.73 -15.13 -10.81
CA LEU A 55 1.80 -16.26 -10.83
C LEU A 55 2.30 -17.35 -11.76
N GLY A 56 2.32 -18.59 -11.26
CA GLY A 56 2.67 -19.78 -12.03
C GLY A 56 4.17 -19.95 -12.30
N GLN A 57 4.51 -21.09 -12.95
CA GLN A 57 5.91 -21.47 -13.21
C GLN A 57 6.60 -20.64 -14.30
N ASN A 58 5.84 -19.84 -15.05
CA ASN A 58 6.33 -19.03 -16.19
C ASN A 58 6.44 -17.54 -15.86
N ALA A 59 6.46 -17.18 -14.56
CA ALA A 59 6.71 -15.80 -14.17
C ALA A 59 8.11 -15.38 -14.68
N ALA A 60 8.19 -14.22 -15.33
CA ALA A 60 9.47 -13.74 -15.81
C ALA A 60 10.44 -13.53 -14.64
N ALA A 61 11.67 -14.04 -14.75
CA ALA A 61 12.69 -13.92 -13.70
C ALA A 61 12.91 -12.45 -13.25
N GLN A 62 12.72 -11.51 -14.17
CA GLN A 62 12.77 -10.08 -13.87
C GLN A 62 11.63 -9.65 -12.95
N ASP A 63 10.41 -10.14 -13.14
CA ASP A 63 9.26 -9.80 -12.30
C ASP A 63 9.43 -10.38 -10.89
N GLU A 64 9.93 -11.61 -10.76
CA GLU A 64 10.28 -12.18 -9.45
C GLU A 64 11.31 -11.34 -8.70
N LYS A 65 12.37 -10.90 -9.39
CA LYS A 65 13.41 -10.04 -8.80
C LYS A 65 12.82 -8.72 -8.32
N LEU A 66 11.97 -8.10 -9.12
CA LEU A 66 11.31 -6.84 -8.78
C LEU A 66 10.33 -7.03 -7.61
N TYR A 67 9.54 -8.10 -7.63
CA TYR A 67 8.62 -8.46 -6.55
C TYR A 67 9.35 -8.64 -5.21
N ARG A 68 10.43 -9.41 -5.19
CA ARG A 68 11.26 -9.61 -3.98
C ARG A 68 11.85 -8.30 -3.47
N ARG A 69 12.33 -7.45 -4.37
CA ARG A 69 12.85 -6.13 -4.00
C ARG A 69 11.77 -5.24 -3.39
N GLU A 70 10.57 -5.25 -3.92
CA GLU A 70 9.46 -4.47 -3.37
C GLU A 70 8.96 -5.04 -2.03
N ALA A 71 9.04 -6.36 -1.81
CA ALA A 71 8.78 -6.96 -0.50
C ALA A 71 9.79 -6.47 0.56
N LEU A 72 11.08 -6.43 0.24
CA LEU A 72 12.10 -5.85 1.13
C LEU A 72 11.85 -4.37 1.42
N ARG A 73 11.40 -3.61 0.44
CA ARG A 73 11.05 -2.19 0.62
C ARG A 73 9.82 -2.01 1.51
N LEU A 74 8.81 -2.88 1.36
CA LEU A 74 7.67 -2.88 2.26
C LEU A 74 8.14 -3.19 3.70
N GLU A 75 9.00 -4.17 3.87
CA GLU A 75 9.53 -4.52 5.20
C GLU A 75 10.29 -3.37 5.84
N MET A 76 11.10 -2.62 5.07
CA MET A 76 11.77 -1.40 5.58
C MET A 76 10.74 -0.38 6.09
N SER A 77 9.71 -0.13 5.32
CA SER A 77 8.62 0.80 5.68
C SER A 77 7.86 0.34 6.93
N LEU A 78 7.58 -0.96 7.04
CA LEU A 78 6.90 -1.57 8.19
C LEU A 78 7.77 -1.53 9.46
N LYS A 79 9.08 -1.78 9.34
CA LYS A 79 10.03 -1.64 10.46
C LYS A 79 10.05 -0.20 11.00
N ASP A 80 10.07 0.78 10.11
CA ASP A 80 10.02 2.18 10.51
C ASP A 80 8.66 2.52 11.16
N ALA A 81 7.55 2.05 10.59
CA ALA A 81 6.21 2.21 11.18
C ALA A 81 6.12 1.60 12.58
N ALA A 82 6.59 0.36 12.76
CA ALA A 82 6.56 -0.32 14.06
C ALA A 82 7.38 0.45 15.12
N ARG A 83 8.53 1.01 14.71
CA ARG A 83 9.41 1.79 15.58
C ARG A 83 8.73 3.06 16.12
N ILE A 84 7.92 3.73 15.31
CA ILE A 84 7.30 5.01 15.69
C ILE A 84 5.85 4.87 16.15
N ALA A 85 5.21 3.70 15.96
CA ALA A 85 3.79 3.52 16.26
C ALA A 85 3.44 3.62 17.74
N ASN A 86 4.30 3.13 18.64
CA ASN A 86 4.06 3.15 20.10
C ASN A 86 2.65 2.62 20.46
N GLY A 87 2.24 1.49 19.87
CA GLY A 87 0.92 0.87 20.08
C GLY A 87 -0.23 1.46 19.28
N ARG A 88 -0.01 2.54 18.54
CA ARG A 88 -1.01 3.14 17.63
C ARG A 88 -1.22 2.25 16.39
N PRO A 89 -2.40 2.31 15.76
CA PRO A 89 -2.67 1.53 14.56
C PRO A 89 -1.75 1.90 13.39
N ILE A 90 -1.34 0.88 12.64
CA ILE A 90 -0.54 1.03 11.42
C ILE A 90 -1.44 0.78 10.22
N PHE A 91 -1.42 1.71 9.26
CA PHE A 91 -2.08 1.63 7.96
C PHE A 91 -1.02 1.52 6.86
N ALA A 92 -1.26 0.63 5.90
CA ALA A 92 -0.38 0.49 4.75
C ALA A 92 -1.02 1.07 3.49
N MET A 93 -0.18 1.67 2.66
CA MET A 93 -0.52 2.15 1.32
C MET A 93 0.32 1.39 0.30
N MET A 94 -0.31 0.84 -0.73
CA MET A 94 0.39 0.19 -1.83
C MET A 94 -0.17 0.67 -3.17
N HIS A 95 0.66 0.70 -4.22
CA HIS A 95 0.14 0.96 -5.55
C HIS A 95 -0.34 -0.34 -6.21
N TYR A 96 0.52 -1.37 -6.28
CA TYR A 96 0.12 -2.67 -6.79
C TYR A 96 -0.69 -3.47 -5.76
N PRO A 97 -1.62 -4.33 -6.21
CA PRO A 97 -2.38 -5.20 -5.32
C PRO A 97 -1.46 -6.09 -4.47
N PRO A 98 -1.59 -6.09 -3.13
CA PRO A 98 -0.85 -7.02 -2.28
C PRO A 98 -1.42 -8.45 -2.32
N LEU A 99 -2.67 -8.59 -2.74
CA LEU A 99 -3.41 -9.84 -2.81
C LEU A 99 -4.36 -9.81 -4.00
N LEU A 100 -4.50 -10.95 -4.67
CA LEU A 100 -5.50 -11.18 -5.71
C LEU A 100 -6.38 -12.37 -5.30
N PRO A 101 -7.63 -12.48 -5.78
CA PRO A 101 -8.51 -13.61 -5.46
C PRO A 101 -7.85 -14.97 -5.69
N GLU A 102 -7.10 -15.12 -6.77
CA GLU A 102 -6.39 -16.35 -7.13
C GLU A 102 -5.24 -16.69 -6.17
N THR A 103 -4.70 -15.73 -5.44
CA THR A 103 -3.65 -15.92 -4.43
C THR A 103 -4.17 -16.01 -3.00
N ALA A 104 -5.47 -15.82 -2.77
CA ALA A 104 -6.06 -15.74 -1.43
C ALA A 104 -5.88 -17.04 -0.61
N ARG A 105 -5.75 -18.21 -1.26
CA ARG A 105 -5.52 -19.48 -0.53
C ARG A 105 -4.14 -19.55 0.12
N GLN A 106 -3.10 -19.08 -0.55
CA GLN A 106 -1.71 -19.19 -0.12
C GLN A 106 -1.20 -17.88 0.52
N GLY A 107 -1.77 -16.76 0.11
CA GLY A 107 -1.27 -15.44 0.40
C GLY A 107 -0.07 -15.07 -0.47
N THR A 108 0.50 -13.93 -0.17
CA THR A 108 1.70 -13.39 -0.83
C THR A 108 2.72 -12.96 0.22
N GLU A 109 3.94 -12.69 -0.20
CA GLU A 109 4.95 -12.13 0.70
C GLU A 109 4.50 -10.77 1.28
N PHE A 110 3.79 -9.96 0.48
CA PHE A 110 3.22 -8.71 0.97
C PHE A 110 2.19 -8.95 2.09
N THR A 111 1.25 -9.89 1.91
CA THR A 111 0.25 -10.18 2.95
C THR A 111 0.85 -10.81 4.20
N ARG A 112 1.92 -11.60 4.07
CA ARG A 112 2.66 -12.12 5.21
C ARG A 112 3.25 -10.98 6.04
N LEU A 113 3.99 -10.08 5.40
CA LEU A 113 4.61 -8.92 6.06
C LEU A 113 3.56 -8.02 6.72
N LEU A 114 2.50 -7.65 6.00
CA LEU A 114 1.43 -6.79 6.55
C LEU A 114 0.80 -7.41 7.81
N SER A 115 0.55 -8.71 7.80
CA SER A 115 0.00 -9.43 8.95
C SER A 115 0.98 -9.51 10.13
N GLU A 116 2.24 -9.85 9.88
CA GLU A 116 3.29 -9.98 10.91
C GLU A 116 3.55 -8.67 11.65
N TYR A 117 3.49 -7.54 10.95
CA TYR A 117 3.64 -6.22 11.57
C TYR A 117 2.34 -5.64 12.14
N GLY A 118 1.25 -6.40 12.16
CA GLY A 118 -0.02 -6.01 12.78
C GLY A 118 -0.73 -4.85 12.09
N VAL A 119 -0.52 -4.69 10.78
CA VAL A 119 -1.21 -3.68 9.97
C VAL A 119 -2.72 -3.87 10.10
N LYS A 120 -3.45 -2.81 10.38
CA LYS A 120 -4.93 -2.88 10.52
C LYS A 120 -5.63 -2.83 9.18
N ARG A 121 -5.13 -1.99 8.27
CA ARG A 121 -5.72 -1.82 6.93
C ARG A 121 -4.64 -1.52 5.91
N CYS A 122 -4.80 -2.09 4.71
CA CYS A 122 -4.00 -1.80 3.54
C CYS A 122 -4.89 -1.29 2.41
N VAL A 123 -4.65 -0.07 1.95
CA VAL A 123 -5.29 0.49 0.77
C VAL A 123 -4.38 0.35 -0.44
N TYR A 124 -4.95 0.08 -1.61
CA TYR A 124 -4.16 -0.06 -2.84
C TYR A 124 -4.96 0.36 -4.07
N GLY A 125 -4.27 0.62 -5.17
CA GLY A 125 -4.84 1.07 -6.43
C GLY A 125 -4.43 0.19 -7.62
N HIS A 126 -3.94 0.84 -8.70
CA HIS A 126 -3.38 0.24 -9.92
C HIS A 126 -4.40 -0.40 -10.85
N LEU A 127 -5.40 -1.10 -10.33
CA LEU A 127 -6.42 -1.80 -11.14
C LEU A 127 -7.47 -0.80 -11.61
N HIS A 128 -7.63 -0.68 -12.93
CA HIS A 128 -8.57 0.22 -13.58
C HIS A 128 -9.42 -0.51 -14.62
N GLY A 129 -10.60 0.02 -14.94
CA GLY A 129 -11.50 -0.54 -15.95
C GLY A 129 -11.89 -1.97 -15.62
N GLN A 130 -11.75 -2.89 -16.56
CA GLN A 130 -12.10 -4.30 -16.36
C GLN A 130 -11.24 -5.00 -15.30
N SER A 131 -10.01 -4.53 -15.07
CA SER A 131 -9.12 -5.14 -14.08
C SER A 131 -9.56 -4.89 -12.63
N VAL A 132 -10.46 -3.94 -12.38
CA VAL A 132 -11.07 -3.70 -11.05
C VAL A 132 -11.71 -4.97 -10.50
N GLN A 133 -12.30 -5.81 -11.36
CA GLN A 133 -12.94 -7.08 -10.96
C GLN A 133 -11.95 -8.10 -10.37
N ARG A 134 -10.65 -7.92 -10.60
CA ARG A 134 -9.57 -8.74 -10.03
C ARG A 134 -9.08 -8.20 -8.69
N GLY A 135 -9.62 -7.09 -8.21
CA GLY A 135 -9.26 -6.52 -6.92
C GLY A 135 -9.86 -7.34 -5.78
N PHE A 136 -9.07 -7.50 -4.72
CA PHE A 136 -9.54 -8.10 -3.47
C PHE A 136 -9.91 -7.00 -2.48
N SER A 137 -11.14 -6.96 -2.02
CA SER A 137 -11.58 -6.12 -0.90
C SER A 137 -12.19 -7.01 0.18
N GLY A 138 -11.70 -6.91 1.40
CA GLY A 138 -12.11 -7.78 2.50
C GLY A 138 -11.02 -7.96 3.54
N SER A 139 -11.27 -8.80 4.54
CA SER A 139 -10.30 -9.13 5.58
C SER A 139 -9.53 -10.41 5.22
N TYR A 140 -8.22 -10.38 5.38
CA TYR A 140 -7.35 -11.53 5.20
C TYR A 140 -6.20 -11.50 6.21
N ARG A 141 -6.03 -12.56 6.98
CA ARG A 141 -5.00 -12.71 8.03
C ARG A 141 -4.93 -11.52 8.99
N GLY A 142 -6.10 -11.01 9.42
CA GLY A 142 -6.19 -9.92 10.39
C GLY A 142 -5.95 -8.51 9.81
N VAL A 143 -5.77 -8.39 8.50
CA VAL A 143 -5.61 -7.11 7.79
C VAL A 143 -6.84 -6.86 6.91
N ARG A 144 -7.39 -5.66 6.94
CA ARG A 144 -8.43 -5.22 5.99
C ARG A 144 -7.76 -4.69 4.73
N TYR A 145 -8.20 -5.15 3.57
CA TYR A 145 -7.73 -4.69 2.25
C TYR A 145 -8.84 -3.95 1.53
N ASP A 146 -8.50 -2.81 0.94
CA ASP A 146 -9.44 -2.00 0.16
C ASP A 146 -8.79 -1.55 -1.17
N LEU A 147 -9.44 -1.91 -2.28
CA LEU A 147 -9.13 -1.30 -3.58
C LEU A 147 -9.71 0.12 -3.60
N VAL A 148 -8.87 1.10 -3.86
CA VAL A 148 -9.22 2.52 -3.87
C VAL A 148 -8.88 3.21 -5.20
N SER A 149 -8.88 2.46 -6.30
CA SER A 149 -8.75 3.06 -7.64
C SER A 149 -9.91 4.02 -7.90
N CYS A 150 -9.63 5.18 -8.47
CA CYS A 150 -10.59 6.27 -8.61
C CYS A 150 -11.85 5.87 -9.38
N ASP A 151 -11.71 5.11 -10.46
CA ASP A 151 -12.83 4.61 -11.25
C ASP A 151 -13.61 3.49 -10.53
N ALA A 152 -12.94 2.65 -9.73
CA ALA A 152 -13.60 1.66 -8.88
C ALA A 152 -14.51 2.30 -7.82
N LEU A 153 -14.16 3.52 -7.39
CA LEU A 153 -14.91 4.33 -6.42
C LEU A 153 -15.86 5.34 -7.07
N GLY A 154 -16.02 5.31 -8.40
CA GLY A 154 -16.83 6.32 -9.11
C GLY A 154 -16.31 7.75 -8.88
N PHE A 155 -15.01 7.93 -8.71
CA PHE A 155 -14.31 9.19 -8.41
C PHE A 155 -14.76 9.86 -7.10
N ALA A 156 -15.34 9.08 -6.17
CA ALA A 156 -15.67 9.53 -4.82
C ALA A 156 -14.51 9.22 -3.84
N LEU A 157 -14.45 9.96 -2.74
CA LEU A 157 -13.54 9.65 -1.64
C LEU A 157 -14.08 8.47 -0.85
N LYS A 158 -13.17 7.57 -0.44
CA LYS A 158 -13.47 6.46 0.47
C LYS A 158 -12.92 6.76 1.85
N ASP A 159 -13.78 6.72 2.86
CA ASP A 159 -13.33 6.71 4.25
C ASP A 159 -12.74 5.32 4.57
N VAL A 160 -11.53 5.33 5.12
CA VAL A 160 -10.77 4.13 5.49
C VAL A 160 -10.36 4.15 6.97
N SER A 161 -11.03 4.94 7.79
CA SER A 161 -10.86 4.92 9.25
C SER A 161 -11.14 3.55 9.83
N LEU A 162 -10.68 3.28 11.08
CA LEU A 162 -10.95 2.00 11.75
C LEU A 162 -12.45 1.78 11.98
N GLU A 163 -13.19 2.84 12.29
CA GLU A 163 -14.63 2.81 12.54
C GLU A 163 -15.45 2.44 11.30
N ALA A 164 -14.96 2.79 10.10
CA ALA A 164 -15.59 2.43 8.83
C ALA A 164 -15.50 0.92 8.48
N ALA A 165 -14.91 0.09 9.34
CA ALA A 165 -14.73 -1.34 9.11
C ALA A 165 -15.89 -2.21 9.61
N GLU A 166 -16.83 -1.66 10.37
CA GLU A 166 -17.92 -2.40 11.04
C GLU A 166 -19.28 -2.25 10.37
N GLY A 167 -19.34 -1.63 9.17
CA GLY A 167 -20.55 -1.42 8.39
C GLY A 167 -20.69 -2.36 7.19
#